data_3a9080edd750d726b548208d2cff1ecb
#
_entry.id   3a9080edd750d726b548208d2cff1ecb
#
_cell.length_a   1.000
_cell.length_b   1.000
_cell.length_c   1.000
_cell.angle_alpha   90.00
_cell.angle_beta   90.00
_cell.angle_gamma   90.00
#
_symmetry.space_group_name_H-M   'P 1'
#
loop_
_entity.id
_entity.type
_entity.pdbx_description
1 polymer ?
#
loop_
_entity_poly.entity_id
_entity_poly.type
_entity_poly.pdbx_seq_one_letter_code
_entity_poly.pdbx_strand_id
1 'polypeptide(L)'
;MAHRPTVLSAFMSTPSPALSDFDARLHRFRQHLADTLVPLWQGPGWNADMALPYEALDAEHRPLPVVRYRAMACARQLYLFSSRLEQPGAAERAATLFRSLRTHFHDAEHGGWFHSIDAHGQPLDRRKDLYTHAFIVFACAHYWGQVGERLVASTLEGALSVVAERFARDDGLYEASLGEDWSDLGSGPLQNPQMHLAEAFLQTLAVRADEAVQRALTGLCEALQRDFVDPDTGVMLERPRGAADNWFEPGHQFEWFFLLDTSPLLRDTPLHASIARGFAHAEHVGVQDGAVLAMLGVDGQVIDATQRIWAQAEYVRALALRPAWRETLARQLQVLETRFLTAEGWHECRDGAGRVSRHDMPSTTPYHLATCLAGLQE
;
A
#
# COMPACT_ATOMS: atom_id res chain seq x y z
N MET A 1 67.70 -16.04 -9.67
CA MET A 1 66.66 -15.09 -9.36
C MET A 1 65.33 -15.86 -9.38
N ALA A 2 64.82 -16.17 -8.20
CA ALA A 2 63.60 -16.98 -8.04
C ALA A 2 62.37 -16.06 -7.87
N HIS A 3 61.40 -16.16 -8.80
CA HIS A 3 60.12 -15.51 -8.68
C HIS A 3 59.27 -16.22 -7.62
N ARG A 4 58.87 -15.49 -6.55
CA ARG A 4 57.83 -15.89 -5.61
C ARG A 4 56.47 -15.54 -6.21
N PRO A 5 55.47 -16.44 -6.20
CA PRO A 5 54.12 -16.08 -6.53
C PRO A 5 53.46 -15.38 -5.33
N THR A 6 52.90 -14.19 -5.55
CA THR A 6 52.07 -13.46 -4.60
C THR A 6 50.72 -14.16 -4.50
N VAL A 7 50.42 -14.77 -3.37
CA VAL A 7 49.10 -15.34 -3.07
C VAL A 7 48.18 -14.18 -2.69
N LEU A 8 47.28 -13.78 -3.59
CA LEU A 8 46.13 -12.96 -3.28
C LEU A 8 45.13 -13.79 -2.44
N SER A 9 45.20 -13.64 -1.13
CA SER A 9 44.18 -14.15 -0.21
C SER A 9 42.92 -13.32 -0.42
N ALA A 10 41.95 -13.86 -1.16
CA ALA A 10 40.61 -13.34 -1.19
C ALA A 10 40.00 -13.55 0.21
N PHE A 11 39.89 -12.48 0.99
CA PHE A 11 39.06 -12.45 2.18
C PHE A 11 37.61 -12.62 1.74
N MET A 12 37.10 -13.83 1.70
CA MET A 12 35.69 -14.11 1.68
C MET A 12 35.16 -13.74 3.06
N SER A 13 34.59 -12.52 3.17
CA SER A 13 33.86 -12.12 4.37
C SER A 13 32.73 -13.12 4.57
N THR A 14 32.62 -13.72 5.75
CA THR A 14 31.48 -14.55 6.12
C THR A 14 30.21 -13.68 6.02
N PRO A 15 29.12 -14.15 5.37
CA PRO A 15 27.87 -13.42 5.31
C PRO A 15 27.39 -13.04 6.72
N SER A 16 26.73 -11.89 6.86
CA SER A 16 26.13 -11.52 8.15
C SER A 16 25.09 -12.58 8.56
N PRO A 17 24.86 -12.82 9.88
CA PRO A 17 23.86 -13.78 10.34
C PRO A 17 22.45 -13.51 9.75
N ALA A 18 22.09 -12.26 9.54
CA ALA A 18 20.81 -11.89 8.90
C ALA A 18 20.75 -12.35 7.43
N LEU A 19 21.85 -12.25 6.70
CA LEU A 19 21.92 -12.67 5.31
C LEU A 19 21.91 -14.20 5.16
N SER A 20 22.56 -14.93 6.08
CA SER A 20 22.58 -16.40 6.05
C SER A 20 21.20 -17.03 6.33
N ASP A 21 20.29 -16.30 6.99
CA ASP A 21 18.95 -16.76 7.34
C ASP A 21 17.83 -16.13 6.45
N PHE A 22 18.20 -15.36 5.43
CA PHE A 22 17.27 -14.60 4.60
C PHE A 22 16.21 -15.49 3.93
N ASP A 23 16.63 -16.55 3.25
CA ASP A 23 15.70 -17.43 2.52
C ASP A 23 14.76 -18.18 3.47
N ALA A 24 15.25 -18.58 4.65
CA ALA A 24 14.40 -19.16 5.68
C ALA A 24 13.37 -18.18 6.23
N ARG A 25 13.75 -16.91 6.45
CA ARG A 25 12.81 -15.85 6.88
C ARG A 25 11.77 -15.55 5.81
N LEU A 26 12.18 -15.46 4.57
CA LEU A 26 11.25 -15.25 3.45
C LEU A 26 10.27 -16.41 3.34
N HIS A 27 10.73 -17.64 3.52
CA HIS A 27 9.87 -18.82 3.55
C HIS A 27 8.85 -18.76 4.71
N ARG A 28 9.29 -18.43 5.93
CA ARG A 28 8.40 -18.26 7.08
C ARG A 28 7.38 -17.13 6.86
N PHE A 29 7.78 -16.01 6.24
CA PHE A 29 6.86 -14.94 5.92
C PHE A 29 5.78 -15.39 4.92
N ARG A 30 6.16 -16.16 3.88
CA ARG A 30 5.21 -16.76 2.93
C ARG A 30 4.23 -17.69 3.64
N GLN A 31 4.74 -18.57 4.50
CA GLN A 31 3.91 -19.48 5.29
C GLN A 31 2.97 -18.71 6.23
N HIS A 32 3.47 -17.70 6.94
CA HIS A 32 2.65 -16.88 7.84
C HIS A 32 1.49 -16.21 7.10
N LEU A 33 1.73 -15.64 5.91
CA LEU A 33 0.65 -15.07 5.10
C LEU A 33 -0.37 -16.13 4.66
N ALA A 34 0.10 -17.30 4.23
CA ALA A 34 -0.77 -18.38 3.74
C ALA A 34 -1.53 -19.11 4.84
N ASP A 35 -0.86 -19.43 5.95
CA ASP A 35 -1.35 -20.36 6.98
C ASP A 35 -1.96 -19.63 8.19
N THR A 36 -1.69 -18.34 8.35
CA THR A 36 -2.21 -17.52 9.45
C THR A 36 -3.11 -16.40 8.95
N LEU A 37 -2.58 -15.47 8.14
CA LEU A 37 -3.31 -14.24 7.82
C LEU A 37 -4.50 -14.47 6.89
N VAL A 38 -4.36 -15.28 5.86
CA VAL A 38 -5.49 -15.59 4.96
C VAL A 38 -6.60 -16.34 5.69
N PRO A 39 -6.33 -17.42 6.44
CA PRO A 39 -7.36 -18.10 7.26
C PRO A 39 -8.02 -17.19 8.29
N LEU A 40 -7.29 -16.25 8.89
CA LEU A 40 -7.84 -15.29 9.85
C LEU A 40 -8.97 -14.45 9.22
N TRP A 41 -8.80 -14.01 7.97
CA TRP A 41 -9.81 -13.23 7.24
C TRP A 41 -10.82 -14.08 6.45
N GLN A 42 -10.58 -15.36 6.32
CA GLN A 42 -11.61 -16.33 5.88
C GLN A 42 -12.56 -16.75 7.02
N GLY A 43 -12.05 -16.80 8.25
CA GLY A 43 -12.76 -17.24 9.44
C GLY A 43 -13.23 -16.08 10.33
N PRO A 44 -12.57 -15.83 11.48
CA PRO A 44 -13.03 -14.86 12.47
C PRO A 44 -13.12 -13.42 11.97
N GLY A 45 -12.30 -13.05 10.99
CA GLY A 45 -12.32 -11.70 10.35
C GLY A 45 -13.47 -11.47 9.38
N TRP A 46 -14.37 -12.46 9.20
CA TRP A 46 -15.44 -12.41 8.23
C TRP A 46 -16.83 -12.33 8.87
N ASN A 47 -17.61 -11.33 8.52
CA ASN A 47 -19.03 -11.27 8.83
C ASN A 47 -19.84 -11.95 7.72
N ALA A 48 -20.36 -13.14 8.00
CA ALA A 48 -21.10 -13.94 7.03
C ALA A 48 -22.47 -13.33 6.68
N ASP A 49 -23.12 -12.67 7.64
CA ASP A 49 -24.44 -12.06 7.44
C ASP A 49 -24.36 -10.84 6.48
N MET A 50 -23.30 -10.07 6.61
CA MET A 50 -23.04 -8.90 5.75
C MET A 50 -22.26 -9.26 4.49
N ALA A 51 -21.64 -10.42 4.44
CA ALA A 51 -20.68 -10.81 3.40
C ALA A 51 -19.54 -9.76 3.24
N LEU A 52 -19.01 -9.27 4.36
CA LEU A 52 -17.97 -8.25 4.47
C LEU A 52 -16.91 -8.63 5.50
N PRO A 53 -15.66 -8.16 5.36
CA PRO A 53 -14.67 -8.28 6.43
C PRO A 53 -15.05 -7.31 7.57
N TYR A 54 -14.86 -7.74 8.81
CA TYR A 54 -14.84 -6.81 9.94
C TYR A 54 -13.73 -5.78 9.78
N GLU A 55 -13.86 -4.59 10.37
CA GLU A 55 -12.85 -3.54 10.28
C GLU A 55 -11.54 -3.94 10.98
N ALA A 56 -11.63 -4.63 12.11
CA ALA A 56 -10.48 -5.13 12.85
C ALA A 56 -10.87 -6.30 13.78
N LEU A 57 -9.85 -7.07 14.16
CA LEU A 57 -9.91 -8.09 15.20
C LEU A 57 -9.06 -7.65 16.41
N ASP A 58 -9.46 -8.07 17.60
CA ASP A 58 -8.60 -7.96 18.79
C ASP A 58 -7.49 -9.03 18.81
N ALA A 59 -6.65 -9.01 19.86
CA ALA A 59 -5.54 -9.96 20.00
C ALA A 59 -6.01 -11.42 20.19
N GLU A 60 -7.25 -11.64 20.59
CA GLU A 60 -7.88 -12.95 20.72
C GLU A 60 -8.70 -13.35 19.49
N HIS A 61 -8.50 -12.65 18.36
CA HIS A 61 -9.19 -12.85 17.07
C HIS A 61 -10.70 -12.63 17.12
N ARG A 62 -11.21 -11.88 18.08
CA ARG A 62 -12.63 -11.53 18.13
C ARG A 62 -12.85 -10.23 17.34
N PRO A 63 -13.92 -10.14 16.55
CA PRO A 63 -14.27 -8.89 15.88
C PRO A 63 -14.46 -7.75 16.87
N LEU A 64 -13.87 -6.59 16.59
CA LEU A 64 -14.20 -5.38 17.32
C LEU A 64 -15.66 -4.97 17.04
N PRO A 65 -16.32 -4.24 17.96
CA PRO A 65 -17.67 -3.75 17.74
C PRO A 65 -17.80 -3.02 16.41
N VAL A 66 -18.79 -3.41 15.62
CA VAL A 66 -19.00 -2.84 14.29
C VAL A 66 -19.57 -1.44 14.41
N VAL A 67 -18.79 -0.43 14.09
CA VAL A 67 -19.23 0.96 13.94
C VAL A 67 -19.56 1.23 12.47
N ARG A 68 -18.79 0.65 11.55
CA ARG A 68 -18.93 0.82 10.11
C ARG A 68 -18.23 -0.31 9.36
N TYR A 69 -18.48 -0.37 8.05
CA TYR A 69 -17.68 -1.07 7.05
C TYR A 69 -17.23 -0.08 5.98
N ARG A 70 -15.94 -0.07 5.61
CA ARG A 70 -15.39 0.81 4.58
C ARG A 70 -15.25 0.09 3.24
N ALA A 71 -15.62 0.76 2.15
CA ALA A 71 -15.44 0.23 0.80
C ALA A 71 -13.97 -0.07 0.48
N MET A 72 -13.05 0.79 0.91
CA MET A 72 -11.61 0.60 0.75
C MET A 72 -11.11 -0.70 1.45
N ALA A 73 -11.63 -1.01 2.65
CA ALA A 73 -11.26 -2.23 3.35
C ALA A 73 -11.74 -3.49 2.59
N CYS A 74 -12.95 -3.44 2.05
CA CYS A 74 -13.48 -4.49 1.17
C CYS A 74 -12.62 -4.66 -0.09
N ALA A 75 -12.20 -3.55 -0.74
CA ALA A 75 -11.35 -3.58 -1.93
C ALA A 75 -9.95 -4.16 -1.62
N ARG A 76 -9.32 -3.79 -0.51
CA ARG A 76 -8.02 -4.37 -0.08
C ARG A 76 -8.12 -5.87 0.20
N GLN A 77 -9.22 -6.30 0.81
CA GLN A 77 -9.46 -7.74 1.00
C GLN A 77 -9.74 -8.46 -0.33
N LEU A 78 -10.41 -7.82 -1.29
CA LEU A 78 -10.55 -8.36 -2.64
C LEU A 78 -9.19 -8.61 -3.29
N TYR A 79 -8.25 -7.66 -3.18
CA TYR A 79 -6.88 -7.87 -3.64
C TYR A 79 -6.20 -9.05 -2.92
N LEU A 80 -6.27 -9.11 -1.59
CA LEU A 80 -5.65 -10.18 -0.81
C LEU A 80 -6.09 -11.56 -1.32
N PHE A 81 -7.41 -11.77 -1.48
CA PHE A 81 -7.93 -13.07 -1.90
C PHE A 81 -7.75 -13.33 -3.41
N SER A 82 -7.86 -12.31 -4.24
CA SER A 82 -7.63 -12.48 -5.70
C SER A 82 -6.16 -12.72 -6.06
N SER A 83 -5.21 -12.33 -5.21
CA SER A 83 -3.79 -12.66 -5.38
C SER A 83 -3.43 -14.08 -4.95
N ARG A 84 -4.42 -14.91 -4.52
CA ARG A 84 -4.22 -16.25 -3.94
C ARG A 84 -5.34 -17.21 -4.31
N LEU A 85 -5.83 -17.13 -5.54
CA LEU A 85 -6.96 -17.93 -6.00
C LEU A 85 -6.72 -19.45 -5.92
N GLU A 86 -5.46 -19.88 -5.86
CA GLU A 86 -5.06 -21.28 -5.67
C GLU A 86 -5.28 -21.80 -4.25
N GLN A 87 -5.47 -20.91 -3.27
CA GLN A 87 -5.74 -21.31 -1.90
C GLN A 87 -7.21 -21.71 -1.71
N PRO A 88 -7.49 -22.74 -0.88
CA PRO A 88 -8.86 -23.19 -0.62
C PRO A 88 -9.78 -22.05 -0.14
N GLY A 89 -10.90 -21.85 -0.82
CA GLY A 89 -11.91 -20.83 -0.49
C GLY A 89 -11.56 -19.39 -0.91
N ALA A 90 -10.34 -19.11 -1.38
CA ALA A 90 -9.95 -17.75 -1.77
C ALA A 90 -10.71 -17.24 -2.99
N ALA A 91 -10.92 -18.09 -4.00
CA ALA A 91 -11.69 -17.72 -5.20
C ALA A 91 -13.15 -17.35 -4.86
N GLU A 92 -13.80 -18.14 -4.01
CA GLU A 92 -15.17 -17.87 -3.54
C GLU A 92 -15.22 -16.57 -2.72
N ARG A 93 -14.23 -16.36 -1.85
CA ARG A 93 -14.10 -15.14 -1.05
C ARG A 93 -13.91 -13.91 -1.93
N ALA A 94 -13.02 -13.96 -2.92
CA ALA A 94 -12.81 -12.88 -3.87
C ALA A 94 -14.08 -12.53 -4.64
N ALA A 95 -14.78 -13.55 -5.18
CA ALA A 95 -16.04 -13.35 -5.87
C ALA A 95 -17.13 -12.73 -4.96
N THR A 96 -17.17 -13.12 -3.69
CA THR A 96 -18.11 -12.56 -2.71
C THR A 96 -17.77 -11.11 -2.38
N LEU A 97 -16.51 -10.79 -2.12
CA LEU A 97 -16.05 -9.41 -1.87
C LEU A 97 -16.34 -8.48 -3.05
N PHE A 98 -16.12 -8.95 -4.29
CA PHE A 98 -16.46 -8.18 -5.49
C PHE A 98 -17.97 -7.90 -5.58
N ARG A 99 -18.82 -8.89 -5.30
CA ARG A 99 -20.28 -8.67 -5.24
C ARG A 99 -20.65 -7.69 -4.15
N SER A 100 -20.09 -7.84 -2.94
CA SER A 100 -20.36 -6.98 -1.78
C SER A 100 -19.95 -5.54 -2.04
N LEU A 101 -18.81 -5.31 -2.70
CA LEU A 101 -18.36 -3.97 -3.11
C LEU A 101 -19.41 -3.26 -3.99
N ARG A 102 -20.04 -4.01 -4.92
CA ARG A 102 -21.06 -3.49 -5.81
C ARG A 102 -22.43 -3.36 -5.16
N THR A 103 -22.76 -4.26 -4.24
CA THR A 103 -24.11 -4.31 -3.63
C THR A 103 -24.25 -3.33 -2.46
N HIS A 104 -23.23 -3.20 -1.63
CA HIS A 104 -23.29 -2.42 -0.40
C HIS A 104 -22.81 -0.99 -0.56
N PHE A 105 -21.80 -0.76 -1.43
CA PHE A 105 -21.12 0.53 -1.46
C PHE A 105 -21.38 1.35 -2.72
N HIS A 106 -21.86 0.73 -3.82
CA HIS A 106 -22.14 1.48 -5.04
C HIS A 106 -23.35 2.39 -4.85
N ASP A 107 -23.18 3.67 -5.19
CA ASP A 107 -24.25 4.65 -5.19
C ASP A 107 -25.01 4.58 -6.52
N ALA A 108 -26.25 4.08 -6.47
CA ALA A 108 -27.08 3.93 -7.66
C ALA A 108 -27.71 5.25 -8.14
N GLU A 109 -27.76 6.28 -7.29
CA GLU A 109 -28.35 7.58 -7.60
C GLU A 109 -27.34 8.51 -8.27
N HIS A 110 -26.14 8.67 -7.66
CA HIS A 110 -25.13 9.61 -8.14
C HIS A 110 -23.95 8.93 -8.83
N GLY A 111 -23.85 7.60 -8.77
CA GLY A 111 -22.68 6.85 -9.23
C GLY A 111 -21.51 6.88 -8.26
N GLY A 112 -20.47 6.13 -8.58
CA GLY A 112 -19.32 5.94 -7.67
C GLY A 112 -19.67 5.12 -6.44
N TRP A 113 -18.87 5.26 -5.37
CA TRP A 113 -19.01 4.46 -4.16
C TRP A 113 -19.04 5.34 -2.92
N PHE A 114 -19.87 4.98 -1.95
CA PHE A 114 -19.86 5.54 -0.61
C PHE A 114 -18.56 5.19 0.11
N HIS A 115 -18.06 6.09 0.95
CA HIS A 115 -16.87 5.82 1.76
C HIS A 115 -17.13 4.69 2.76
N SER A 116 -18.30 4.69 3.44
CA SER A 116 -18.64 3.64 4.40
C SER A 116 -20.14 3.43 4.56
N ILE A 117 -20.49 2.24 5.07
CA ILE A 117 -21.84 1.85 5.48
C ILE A 117 -21.84 1.51 6.98
N ASP A 118 -23.01 1.54 7.61
CA ASP A 118 -23.23 1.15 9.00
C ASP A 118 -23.30 -0.39 9.18
N ALA A 119 -23.58 -0.84 10.42
CA ALA A 119 -23.72 -2.26 10.76
C ALA A 119 -24.96 -2.92 10.09
N HIS A 120 -25.89 -2.13 9.55
CA HIS A 120 -27.11 -2.61 8.87
C HIS A 120 -27.03 -2.50 7.35
N GLY A 121 -25.86 -2.11 6.82
CA GLY A 121 -25.66 -1.95 5.38
C GLY A 121 -26.21 -0.65 4.79
N GLN A 122 -26.57 0.33 5.64
CA GLN A 122 -27.03 1.63 5.17
C GLN A 122 -25.82 2.59 5.00
N PRO A 123 -25.83 3.44 3.95
CA PRO A 123 -24.79 4.43 3.76
C PRO A 123 -24.62 5.32 5.01
N LEU A 124 -23.41 5.30 5.61
CA LEU A 124 -23.06 6.05 6.81
C LEU A 124 -22.29 7.33 6.46
N ASP A 125 -21.17 7.17 5.77
CA ASP A 125 -20.42 8.29 5.20
C ASP A 125 -20.55 8.21 3.68
N ARG A 126 -21.34 9.16 3.14
CA ARG A 126 -21.74 9.17 1.74
C ARG A 126 -20.80 9.93 0.83
N ARG A 127 -19.76 10.60 1.39
CA ARG A 127 -18.78 11.33 0.58
C ARG A 127 -18.12 10.40 -0.44
N LYS A 128 -17.73 10.99 -1.56
CA LYS A 128 -16.94 10.35 -2.60
C LYS A 128 -15.47 10.63 -2.28
N ASP A 129 -14.74 9.61 -1.92
CA ASP A 129 -13.37 9.66 -1.44
C ASP A 129 -12.44 9.08 -2.49
N LEU A 130 -11.44 9.84 -2.95
CA LEU A 130 -10.50 9.41 -4.00
C LEU A 130 -9.72 8.16 -3.59
N TYR A 131 -9.28 8.10 -2.34
CA TYR A 131 -8.56 6.95 -1.81
C TYR A 131 -9.38 5.65 -1.92
N THR A 132 -10.66 5.72 -1.59
CA THR A 132 -11.60 4.61 -1.76
C THR A 132 -11.74 4.20 -3.23
N HIS A 133 -11.93 5.17 -4.14
CA HIS A 133 -12.07 4.89 -5.58
C HIS A 133 -10.79 4.34 -6.18
N ALA A 134 -9.62 4.83 -5.76
CA ALA A 134 -8.33 4.28 -6.18
C ALA A 134 -8.20 2.78 -5.82
N PHE A 135 -8.56 2.39 -4.58
CA PHE A 135 -8.55 0.97 -4.20
C PHE A 135 -9.59 0.12 -4.93
N ILE A 136 -10.72 0.69 -5.30
CA ILE A 136 -11.70 -0.02 -6.13
C ILE A 136 -11.15 -0.27 -7.54
N VAL A 137 -10.53 0.74 -8.16
CA VAL A 137 -9.85 0.58 -9.47
C VAL A 137 -8.75 -0.46 -9.36
N PHE A 138 -7.87 -0.34 -8.36
CA PHE A 138 -6.75 -1.25 -8.12
C PHE A 138 -7.21 -2.71 -7.97
N ALA A 139 -8.15 -2.96 -7.05
CA ALA A 139 -8.63 -4.31 -6.77
C ALA A 139 -9.42 -4.91 -7.94
N CYS A 140 -10.24 -4.10 -8.63
CA CYS A 140 -10.97 -4.57 -9.83
C CYS A 140 -10.01 -4.85 -10.98
N ALA A 141 -8.97 -4.04 -11.21
CA ALA A 141 -7.96 -4.30 -12.23
C ALA A 141 -7.21 -5.61 -11.95
N HIS A 142 -6.73 -5.79 -10.70
CA HIS A 142 -6.06 -7.01 -10.29
C HIS A 142 -6.98 -8.23 -10.46
N TYR A 143 -8.20 -8.17 -9.90
CA TYR A 143 -9.14 -9.29 -9.95
C TYR A 143 -9.57 -9.63 -11.39
N TRP A 144 -9.78 -8.61 -12.23
CA TRP A 144 -10.07 -8.84 -13.65
C TRP A 144 -8.93 -9.56 -14.37
N GLY A 145 -7.69 -9.17 -14.12
CA GLY A 145 -6.51 -9.86 -14.66
C GLY A 145 -6.44 -11.35 -14.31
N GLN A 146 -7.02 -11.74 -13.15
CA GLN A 146 -7.05 -13.13 -12.70
C GLN A 146 -8.20 -13.93 -13.30
N VAL A 147 -9.40 -13.35 -13.45
CA VAL A 147 -10.62 -14.10 -13.79
C VAL A 147 -11.15 -13.80 -15.20
N GLY A 148 -10.82 -12.66 -15.79
CA GLY A 148 -11.27 -12.27 -17.14
C GLY A 148 -12.77 -11.99 -17.26
N GLU A 149 -13.51 -11.89 -16.16
CA GLU A 149 -14.95 -11.76 -16.17
C GLU A 149 -15.43 -10.39 -16.69
N ARG A 150 -16.39 -10.39 -17.62
CA ARG A 150 -16.94 -9.18 -18.22
C ARG A 150 -17.52 -8.19 -17.21
N LEU A 151 -18.15 -8.70 -16.13
CA LEU A 151 -18.74 -7.86 -15.11
C LEU A 151 -17.67 -7.11 -14.30
N VAL A 152 -16.52 -7.74 -14.06
CA VAL A 152 -15.38 -7.11 -13.39
C VAL A 152 -14.78 -6.03 -14.30
N ALA A 153 -14.61 -6.33 -15.60
CA ALA A 153 -14.15 -5.35 -16.59
C ALA A 153 -15.05 -4.11 -16.64
N SER A 154 -16.37 -4.28 -16.73
CA SER A 154 -17.30 -3.15 -16.78
C SER A 154 -17.35 -2.34 -15.47
N THR A 155 -17.11 -2.98 -14.32
CA THR A 155 -17.00 -2.27 -13.03
C THR A 155 -15.71 -1.45 -12.97
N LEU A 156 -14.60 -2.00 -13.45
CA LEU A 156 -13.32 -1.26 -13.58
C LEU A 156 -13.47 -0.05 -14.50
N GLU A 157 -14.08 -0.22 -15.67
CA GLU A 157 -14.33 0.87 -16.61
C GLU A 157 -15.18 1.98 -15.99
N GLY A 158 -16.26 1.63 -15.30
CA GLY A 158 -17.09 2.59 -14.58
C GLY A 158 -16.31 3.33 -13.48
N ALA A 159 -15.44 2.65 -12.72
CA ALA A 159 -14.63 3.28 -11.70
C ALA A 159 -13.57 4.24 -12.30
N LEU A 160 -12.93 3.87 -13.40
CA LEU A 160 -12.00 4.74 -14.12
C LEU A 160 -12.70 5.98 -14.69
N SER A 161 -13.91 5.82 -15.25
CA SER A 161 -14.72 6.93 -15.75
C SER A 161 -15.06 7.93 -14.63
N VAL A 162 -15.52 7.42 -13.48
CA VAL A 162 -15.78 8.24 -12.28
C VAL A 162 -14.54 9.01 -11.84
N VAL A 163 -13.39 8.39 -11.79
CA VAL A 163 -12.12 9.05 -11.43
C VAL A 163 -11.80 10.16 -12.42
N ALA A 164 -11.87 9.89 -13.71
CA ALA A 164 -11.52 10.84 -14.76
C ALA A 164 -12.51 12.01 -14.88
N GLU A 165 -13.82 11.77 -14.67
CA GLU A 165 -14.86 12.76 -14.91
C GLU A 165 -15.19 13.61 -13.67
N ARG A 166 -14.95 13.06 -12.46
CA ARG A 166 -15.43 13.69 -11.21
C ARG A 166 -14.29 14.19 -10.33
N PHE A 167 -13.21 13.46 -10.21
CA PHE A 167 -12.11 13.83 -9.33
C PHE A 167 -11.00 14.63 -10.01
N ALA A 168 -10.85 14.52 -11.35
CA ALA A 168 -9.77 15.17 -12.09
C ALA A 168 -9.92 16.70 -12.04
N ARG A 169 -8.77 17.37 -11.86
CA ARG A 169 -8.60 18.82 -11.85
C ARG A 169 -7.85 19.27 -13.11
N ASP A 170 -7.97 20.54 -13.45
CA ASP A 170 -7.29 21.13 -14.61
C ASP A 170 -5.76 21.19 -14.45
N ASP A 171 -5.26 21.09 -13.20
CA ASP A 171 -3.82 21.14 -12.89
C ASP A 171 -3.12 19.77 -12.98
N GLY A 172 -3.86 18.70 -13.32
CA GLY A 172 -3.36 17.33 -13.44
C GLY A 172 -3.40 16.54 -12.13
N LEU A 173 -3.86 17.14 -11.04
CA LEU A 173 -4.13 16.49 -9.76
C LEU A 173 -5.60 16.05 -9.68
N TYR A 174 -5.98 15.45 -8.56
CA TYR A 174 -7.33 14.97 -8.30
C TYR A 174 -7.81 15.47 -6.94
N GLU A 175 -9.10 15.81 -6.81
CA GLU A 175 -9.70 16.14 -5.53
C GLU A 175 -9.64 14.94 -4.58
N ALA A 176 -9.25 15.18 -3.31
CA ALA A 176 -9.16 14.09 -2.34
C ALA A 176 -10.54 13.60 -1.90
N SER A 177 -11.55 14.49 -1.87
CA SER A 177 -12.90 14.15 -1.41
C SER A 177 -13.93 15.10 -1.97
N LEU A 178 -15.10 14.57 -2.35
CA LEU A 178 -16.27 15.28 -2.86
C LEU A 178 -17.52 14.88 -2.07
N GLY A 179 -18.55 15.70 -2.14
CA GLY A 179 -19.86 15.39 -1.60
C GLY A 179 -20.51 14.16 -2.26
N GLU A 180 -21.61 13.66 -1.69
CA GLU A 180 -22.39 12.56 -2.27
C GLU A 180 -22.81 12.85 -3.71
N ASP A 181 -23.24 14.08 -3.96
CA ASP A 181 -23.67 14.61 -5.25
C ASP A 181 -22.54 15.20 -6.11
N TRP A 182 -21.30 14.91 -5.76
CA TRP A 182 -20.07 15.42 -6.39
C TRP A 182 -19.78 16.90 -6.14
N SER A 183 -20.48 17.53 -5.21
CA SER A 183 -20.19 18.90 -4.79
C SER A 183 -18.78 19.02 -4.20
N ASP A 184 -18.13 20.16 -4.45
CA ASP A 184 -16.80 20.46 -3.90
C ASP A 184 -16.88 20.66 -2.38
N LEU A 185 -16.07 19.92 -1.64
CA LEU A 185 -15.91 20.03 -0.19
C LEU A 185 -14.72 20.90 0.22
N GLY A 186 -13.98 21.47 -0.73
CA GLY A 186 -12.78 22.25 -0.47
C GLY A 186 -11.63 21.42 0.11
N SER A 187 -11.60 20.11 -0.13
CA SER A 187 -10.57 19.22 0.40
C SER A 187 -9.21 19.44 -0.25
N GLY A 188 -9.19 19.83 -1.53
CA GLY A 188 -8.00 19.92 -2.36
C GLY A 188 -7.30 18.56 -2.55
N PRO A 189 -6.15 18.57 -3.22
CA PRO A 189 -5.37 17.36 -3.41
C PRO A 189 -4.55 17.01 -2.16
N LEU A 190 -4.47 15.72 -1.83
CA LEU A 190 -3.62 15.14 -0.79
C LEU A 190 -2.74 14.04 -1.38
N GLN A 191 -1.51 13.92 -0.90
CA GLN A 191 -0.51 12.98 -1.44
C GLN A 191 -0.99 11.53 -1.43
N ASN A 192 -1.47 11.04 -0.30
CA ASN A 192 -1.82 9.62 -0.10
C ASN A 192 -2.90 9.12 -1.09
N PRO A 193 -4.05 9.81 -1.30
CA PRO A 193 -4.99 9.44 -2.36
C PRO A 193 -4.38 9.46 -3.77
N GLN A 194 -3.49 10.42 -4.08
CA GLN A 194 -2.82 10.50 -5.39
C GLN A 194 -1.87 9.31 -5.61
N MET A 195 -1.15 8.90 -4.57
CA MET A 195 -0.24 7.75 -4.63
C MET A 195 -0.98 6.46 -4.98
N HIS A 196 -2.06 6.16 -4.27
CA HIS A 196 -2.83 4.96 -4.54
C HIS A 196 -3.61 5.03 -5.86
N LEU A 197 -3.92 6.24 -6.35
CA LEU A 197 -4.42 6.39 -7.71
C LEU A 197 -3.34 6.06 -8.75
N ALA A 198 -2.10 6.49 -8.55
CA ALA A 198 -0.98 6.10 -9.42
C ALA A 198 -0.76 4.58 -9.38
N GLU A 199 -0.81 3.95 -8.21
CA GLU A 199 -0.75 2.49 -8.05
C GLU A 199 -1.90 1.79 -8.80
N ALA A 200 -3.12 2.31 -8.71
CA ALA A 200 -4.29 1.78 -9.43
C ALA A 200 -4.17 1.90 -10.95
N PHE A 201 -3.62 3.00 -11.44
CA PHE A 201 -3.33 3.17 -12.87
C PHE A 201 -2.24 2.20 -13.33
N LEU A 202 -1.16 2.03 -12.56
CA LEU A 202 -0.12 1.03 -12.86
C LEU A 202 -0.69 -0.39 -12.89
N GLN A 203 -1.54 -0.76 -11.94
CA GLN A 203 -2.21 -2.06 -11.93
C GLN A 203 -3.15 -2.24 -13.13
N THR A 204 -3.85 -1.18 -13.56
CA THR A 204 -4.68 -1.22 -14.77
C THR A 204 -3.84 -1.46 -16.02
N LEU A 205 -2.71 -0.74 -16.15
CA LEU A 205 -1.79 -0.89 -17.28
C LEU A 205 -1.07 -2.25 -17.30
N ALA A 206 -0.90 -2.90 -16.16
CA ALA A 206 -0.34 -4.25 -16.06
C ALA A 206 -1.27 -5.32 -16.66
N VAL A 207 -2.59 -5.08 -16.68
CA VAL A 207 -3.57 -6.05 -17.17
C VAL A 207 -4.16 -5.70 -18.55
N ARG A 208 -4.06 -4.45 -18.99
CA ARG A 208 -4.48 -4.01 -20.34
C ARG A 208 -3.72 -2.75 -20.79
N ALA A 209 -3.49 -2.66 -22.08
CA ALA A 209 -3.05 -1.41 -22.71
C ALA A 209 -4.20 -0.39 -22.69
N ASP A 210 -3.95 0.80 -22.14
CA ASP A 210 -4.94 1.88 -22.03
C ASP A 210 -4.23 3.25 -22.13
N GLU A 211 -4.32 3.87 -23.30
CA GLU A 211 -3.65 5.17 -23.54
C GLU A 211 -4.22 6.31 -22.68
N ALA A 212 -5.50 6.26 -22.30
CA ALA A 212 -6.10 7.29 -21.47
C ALA A 212 -5.55 7.20 -20.03
N VAL A 213 -5.48 5.98 -19.47
CA VAL A 213 -4.88 5.72 -18.17
C VAL A 213 -3.38 6.06 -18.18
N GLN A 214 -2.66 5.75 -19.25
CA GLN A 214 -1.24 6.10 -19.37
C GLN A 214 -1.03 7.62 -19.35
N ARG A 215 -1.83 8.39 -20.12
CA ARG A 215 -1.76 9.86 -20.09
C ARG A 215 -2.13 10.42 -18.72
N ALA A 216 -3.17 9.89 -18.08
CA ALA A 216 -3.59 10.29 -16.74
C ALA A 216 -2.47 10.05 -15.70
N LEU A 217 -1.83 8.89 -15.73
CA LEU A 217 -0.68 8.56 -14.87
C LEU A 217 0.49 9.51 -15.09
N THR A 218 0.87 9.77 -16.34
CA THR A 218 1.98 10.68 -16.67
C THR A 218 1.68 12.10 -16.18
N GLY A 219 0.49 12.64 -16.47
CA GLY A 219 0.07 13.96 -16.02
C GLY A 219 0.02 14.08 -14.50
N LEU A 220 -0.47 13.04 -13.80
CA LEU A 220 -0.45 12.98 -12.34
C LEU A 220 0.99 13.04 -11.80
N CYS A 221 1.91 12.26 -12.35
CA CYS A 221 3.31 12.26 -11.91
C CYS A 221 4.00 13.62 -12.15
N GLU A 222 3.72 14.29 -13.28
CA GLU A 222 4.23 15.64 -13.57
C GLU A 222 3.67 16.67 -12.57
N ALA A 223 2.39 16.60 -12.25
CA ALA A 223 1.75 17.47 -11.28
C ALA A 223 2.29 17.27 -9.86
N LEU A 224 2.48 16.02 -9.44
CA LEU A 224 3.07 15.68 -8.15
C LEU A 224 4.52 16.16 -8.04
N GLN A 225 5.34 16.00 -9.09
CA GLN A 225 6.69 16.54 -9.13
C GLN A 225 6.70 18.06 -8.92
N ARG A 226 5.77 18.76 -9.54
CA ARG A 226 5.65 20.22 -9.47
C ARG A 226 5.18 20.70 -8.10
N ASP A 227 4.18 20.03 -7.51
CA ASP A 227 3.41 20.58 -6.40
C ASP A 227 3.68 19.91 -5.05
N PHE A 228 4.20 18.67 -5.01
CA PHE A 228 4.36 17.92 -3.77
C PHE A 228 5.81 17.56 -3.42
N VAL A 229 6.72 17.57 -4.39
CA VAL A 229 8.11 17.21 -4.11
C VAL A 229 8.86 18.38 -3.51
N ASP A 230 9.49 18.16 -2.36
CA ASP A 230 10.45 19.12 -1.80
C ASP A 230 11.72 19.16 -2.68
N PRO A 231 12.12 20.34 -3.20
CA PRO A 231 13.22 20.43 -4.17
C PRO A 231 14.59 20.09 -3.57
N ASP A 232 14.79 20.33 -2.28
CA ASP A 232 16.08 20.18 -1.62
C ASP A 232 16.34 18.72 -1.24
N THR A 233 15.37 18.09 -0.59
CA THR A 233 15.49 16.69 -0.10
C THR A 233 15.00 15.66 -1.12
N GLY A 234 14.07 16.03 -1.99
CA GLY A 234 13.39 15.13 -2.91
C GLY A 234 12.25 14.32 -2.27
N VAL A 235 11.90 14.57 -1.01
CA VAL A 235 10.78 13.87 -0.37
C VAL A 235 9.44 14.32 -0.95
N MET A 236 8.51 13.40 -1.01
CA MET A 236 7.10 13.66 -1.30
C MET A 236 6.42 14.15 -0.04
N LEU A 237 5.87 15.33 -0.05
CA LEU A 237 5.15 15.95 1.06
C LEU A 237 3.70 15.44 1.10
N GLU A 238 3.09 15.42 2.28
CA GLU A 238 1.70 14.97 2.44
C GLU A 238 0.67 15.98 1.93
N ARG A 239 1.05 17.26 1.87
CA ARG A 239 0.26 18.38 1.30
C ARG A 239 1.05 19.07 0.21
N PRO A 240 0.39 19.86 -0.66
CA PRO A 240 1.08 20.68 -1.63
C PRO A 240 2.16 21.57 -0.98
N ARG A 241 3.23 21.83 -1.72
CA ARG A 241 4.31 22.72 -1.28
C ARG A 241 3.75 24.08 -0.88
N GLY A 242 4.32 24.66 0.19
CA GLY A 242 3.86 25.94 0.72
C GLY A 242 2.71 25.82 1.73
N ALA A 243 2.13 24.63 1.93
CA ALA A 243 1.22 24.40 3.05
C ALA A 243 1.97 24.55 4.39
N ALA A 244 1.34 25.25 5.34
CA ALA A 244 1.89 25.39 6.68
C ALA A 244 2.01 24.02 7.37
N ASP A 245 3.04 23.85 8.19
CA ASP A 245 3.28 22.63 8.98
C ASP A 245 3.20 21.34 8.11
N ASN A 246 3.83 21.37 6.93
CA ASN A 246 3.89 20.22 6.04
C ASN A 246 4.88 19.18 6.55
N TRP A 247 4.64 17.93 6.24
CA TRP A 247 5.44 16.79 6.68
C TRP A 247 5.56 15.75 5.58
N PHE A 248 6.34 14.72 5.83
CA PHE A 248 6.37 13.50 5.03
C PHE A 248 6.33 12.25 5.91
N GLU A 249 5.82 11.16 5.37
CA GLU A 249 5.86 9.83 5.99
C GLU A 249 6.95 9.00 5.28
N PRO A 250 7.99 8.50 5.98
CA PRO A 250 9.03 7.67 5.37
C PRO A 250 8.47 6.43 4.67
N GLY A 251 7.42 5.82 5.22
CA GLY A 251 6.73 4.69 4.58
C GLY A 251 6.21 5.02 3.17
N HIS A 252 5.64 6.19 2.98
CA HIS A 252 5.18 6.67 1.66
C HIS A 252 6.35 6.93 0.70
N GLN A 253 7.53 7.38 1.19
CA GLN A 253 8.70 7.53 0.32
C GLN A 253 9.17 6.18 -0.23
N PHE A 254 9.14 5.14 0.60
CA PHE A 254 9.52 3.78 0.19
C PHE A 254 8.52 3.19 -0.80
N GLU A 255 7.22 3.39 -0.55
CA GLU A 255 6.14 2.98 -1.44
C GLU A 255 6.21 3.69 -2.80
N TRP A 256 6.36 5.03 -2.82
CA TRP A 256 6.58 5.78 -4.05
C TRP A 256 7.79 5.30 -4.84
N PHE A 257 8.91 5.07 -4.15
CA PHE A 257 10.12 4.59 -4.82
C PHE A 257 9.87 3.25 -5.51
N PHE A 258 9.19 2.32 -4.84
CA PHE A 258 8.82 1.04 -5.44
C PHE A 258 7.95 1.22 -6.68
N LEU A 259 6.87 1.98 -6.59
CA LEU A 259 5.93 2.20 -7.70
C LEU A 259 6.61 2.80 -8.94
N LEU A 260 7.48 3.78 -8.73
CA LEU A 260 8.17 4.46 -9.84
C LEU A 260 9.27 3.58 -10.44
N ASP A 261 10.04 2.89 -9.61
CA ASP A 261 11.19 2.11 -10.06
C ASP A 261 10.80 0.83 -10.83
N THR A 262 9.70 0.21 -10.47
CA THR A 262 9.19 -0.99 -11.15
C THR A 262 8.49 -0.68 -12.47
N SER A 263 8.07 0.58 -12.70
CA SER A 263 7.36 0.97 -13.90
C SER A 263 8.32 1.41 -15.03
N PRO A 264 8.35 0.73 -16.17
CA PRO A 264 9.13 1.19 -17.34
C PRO A 264 8.71 2.58 -17.84
N LEU A 265 7.46 3.01 -17.58
CA LEU A 265 6.96 4.33 -17.96
C LEU A 265 7.49 5.45 -17.06
N LEU A 266 7.83 5.15 -15.80
CA LEU A 266 8.11 6.14 -14.77
C LEU A 266 9.57 6.16 -14.30
N ARG A 267 10.33 5.09 -14.53
CA ARG A 267 11.70 4.91 -14.04
C ARG A 267 12.68 6.02 -14.45
N ASP A 268 12.49 6.61 -15.64
CA ASP A 268 13.40 7.63 -16.16
C ASP A 268 12.79 9.06 -16.09
N THR A 269 11.77 9.26 -15.24
CA THR A 269 11.10 10.55 -15.07
C THR A 269 11.80 11.44 -14.03
N PRO A 270 11.59 12.77 -14.08
CA PRO A 270 12.06 13.68 -13.03
C PRO A 270 11.53 13.31 -11.64
N LEU A 271 10.28 12.81 -11.55
CA LEU A 271 9.69 12.37 -10.30
C LEU A 271 10.48 11.19 -9.71
N HIS A 272 10.81 10.17 -10.50
CA HIS A 272 11.63 9.06 -10.03
C HIS A 272 12.99 9.52 -9.50
N ALA A 273 13.67 10.42 -10.23
CA ALA A 273 14.97 10.96 -9.80
C ALA A 273 14.87 11.73 -8.47
N SER A 274 13.78 12.46 -8.26
CA SER A 274 13.52 13.17 -7.00
C SER A 274 13.23 12.19 -5.87
N ILE A 275 12.33 11.23 -6.09
CA ILE A 275 11.94 10.24 -5.08
C ILE A 275 13.13 9.32 -4.72
N ALA A 276 14.06 9.06 -5.62
CA ALA A 276 15.29 8.33 -5.29
C ALA A 276 16.18 9.11 -4.29
N ARG A 277 16.25 10.45 -4.39
CA ARG A 277 16.90 11.28 -3.37
C ARG A 277 16.08 11.29 -2.07
N GLY A 278 14.76 11.46 -2.18
CA GLY A 278 13.83 11.41 -1.05
C GLY A 278 13.88 10.08 -0.29
N PHE A 279 14.06 8.94 -1.00
CA PHE A 279 14.29 7.63 -0.39
C PHE A 279 15.54 7.65 0.50
N ALA A 280 16.68 8.11 -0.02
CA ALA A 280 17.92 8.16 0.75
C ALA A 280 17.82 9.10 1.95
N HIS A 281 17.12 10.23 1.80
CA HIS A 281 16.85 11.15 2.91
C HIS A 281 15.95 10.50 3.97
N ALA A 282 14.82 9.91 3.56
CA ALA A 282 13.88 9.23 4.47
C ALA A 282 14.52 8.04 5.19
N GLU A 283 15.37 7.27 4.50
CA GLU A 283 16.16 6.20 5.13
C GLU A 283 17.08 6.75 6.22
N HIS A 284 17.79 7.85 5.93
CA HIS A 284 18.73 8.45 6.86
C HIS A 284 18.09 9.02 8.12
N VAL A 285 16.98 9.77 8.00
CA VAL A 285 16.34 10.46 9.12
C VAL A 285 15.16 9.70 9.73
N GLY A 286 14.48 8.86 8.94
CA GLY A 286 13.23 8.20 9.29
C GLY A 286 13.34 6.72 9.65
N VAL A 287 14.53 6.11 9.57
CA VAL A 287 14.76 4.72 10.00
C VAL A 287 15.69 4.71 11.20
N GLN A 288 15.18 4.32 12.36
CA GLN A 288 15.95 4.26 13.62
C GLN A 288 15.95 2.83 14.17
N ASP A 289 17.13 2.27 14.42
CA ASP A 289 17.33 0.88 14.85
C ASP A 289 16.56 -0.14 13.98
N GLY A 290 16.47 0.13 12.69
CA GLY A 290 15.73 -0.67 11.71
C GLY A 290 14.22 -0.46 11.73
N ALA A 291 13.67 0.44 12.54
CA ALA A 291 12.26 0.76 12.56
C ALA A 291 11.97 2.04 11.77
N VAL A 292 11.00 1.97 10.86
CA VAL A 292 10.50 3.11 10.10
C VAL A 292 9.55 3.92 10.99
N LEU A 293 9.84 5.21 11.17
CA LEU A 293 9.03 6.15 11.93
C LEU A 293 7.83 6.63 11.10
N ALA A 294 6.76 7.07 11.78
CA ALA A 294 5.53 7.45 11.11
C ALA A 294 5.62 8.81 10.41
N MET A 295 6.12 9.86 11.07
CA MET A 295 5.99 11.22 10.56
C MET A 295 7.20 12.09 10.91
N LEU A 296 7.74 12.80 9.92
CA LEU A 296 8.84 13.75 10.08
C LEU A 296 8.54 15.09 9.41
N GLY A 297 9.07 16.16 10.00
CA GLY A 297 9.16 17.45 9.33
C GLY A 297 10.12 17.41 8.15
N VAL A 298 9.99 18.37 7.24
CA VAL A 298 10.86 18.49 6.05
C VAL A 298 12.34 18.64 6.44
N ASP A 299 12.59 19.20 7.61
CA ASP A 299 13.92 19.35 8.23
C ASP A 299 14.46 18.07 8.88
N GLY A 300 13.73 16.97 8.81
CA GLY A 300 14.06 15.68 9.42
C GLY A 300 13.72 15.56 10.91
N GLN A 301 13.08 16.59 11.51
CA GLN A 301 12.64 16.49 12.90
C GLN A 301 11.50 15.47 13.05
N VAL A 302 11.61 14.57 14.03
CA VAL A 302 10.57 13.56 14.30
C VAL A 302 9.34 14.24 14.90
N ILE A 303 8.20 14.12 14.22
CA ILE A 303 6.88 14.58 14.67
C ILE A 303 6.13 13.45 15.36
N ASP A 304 6.15 12.24 14.77
CA ASP A 304 5.54 11.03 15.33
C ASP A 304 6.50 9.85 15.18
N ALA A 305 6.99 9.34 16.33
CA ALA A 305 7.89 8.20 16.38
C ALA A 305 7.18 6.83 16.37
N THR A 306 5.86 6.79 16.16
CA THR A 306 5.10 5.54 16.01
C THR A 306 5.68 4.71 14.86
N GLN A 307 5.82 3.41 15.10
CA GLN A 307 6.28 2.44 14.11
C GLN A 307 5.07 1.62 13.65
N ARG A 308 4.66 1.79 12.41
CA ARG A 308 3.51 1.07 11.82
C ARG A 308 4.01 -0.08 10.96
N ILE A 309 3.38 -1.26 11.07
CA ILE A 309 3.79 -2.45 10.33
C ILE A 309 3.79 -2.23 8.80
N TRP A 310 2.81 -1.50 8.27
CA TRP A 310 2.71 -1.24 6.83
C TRP A 310 3.95 -0.49 6.30
N ALA A 311 4.45 0.50 7.04
CA ALA A 311 5.65 1.24 6.64
C ALA A 311 6.92 0.36 6.65
N GLN A 312 7.01 -0.61 7.58
CA GLN A 312 8.07 -1.62 7.58
C GLN A 312 7.98 -2.52 6.33
N ALA A 313 6.76 -2.92 5.97
CA ALA A 313 6.51 -3.76 4.79
C ALA A 313 6.89 -3.03 3.50
N GLU A 314 6.53 -1.74 3.35
CA GLU A 314 6.89 -0.94 2.18
C GLU A 314 8.41 -0.69 2.10
N TYR A 315 9.10 -0.53 3.23
CA TYR A 315 10.56 -0.43 3.23
C TYR A 315 11.22 -1.75 2.78
N VAL A 316 10.76 -2.90 3.29
CA VAL A 316 11.21 -4.24 2.82
C VAL A 316 11.00 -4.38 1.31
N ARG A 317 9.80 -4.01 0.82
CA ARG A 317 9.43 -4.07 -0.59
C ARG A 317 10.36 -3.22 -1.47
N ALA A 318 10.64 -1.99 -1.05
CA ALA A 318 11.53 -1.10 -1.78
C ALA A 318 12.99 -1.58 -1.80
N LEU A 319 13.49 -2.10 -0.68
CA LEU A 319 14.85 -2.64 -0.59
C LEU A 319 15.08 -3.84 -1.51
N ALA A 320 14.03 -4.59 -1.86
CA ALA A 320 14.13 -5.74 -2.77
C ALA A 320 14.56 -5.36 -4.19
N LEU A 321 14.35 -4.10 -4.59
CA LEU A 321 14.64 -3.60 -5.96
C LEU A 321 16.13 -3.56 -6.31
N ARG A 322 17.04 -3.62 -5.34
CA ARG A 322 18.48 -3.44 -5.57
C ARG A 322 19.29 -4.57 -4.94
N PRO A 323 20.01 -5.36 -5.73
CA PRO A 323 20.94 -6.37 -5.17
C PRO A 323 21.96 -5.80 -4.18
N ALA A 324 22.38 -4.54 -4.38
CA ALA A 324 23.30 -3.85 -3.49
C ALA A 324 22.72 -3.63 -2.07
N TRP A 325 21.40 -3.66 -1.90
CA TRP A 325 20.72 -3.46 -0.62
C TRP A 325 20.37 -4.77 0.11
N ARG A 326 20.81 -5.92 -0.43
CA ARG A 326 20.44 -7.24 0.10
C ARG A 326 20.74 -7.42 1.59
N GLU A 327 21.81 -6.84 2.10
CA GLU A 327 22.15 -6.93 3.53
C GLU A 327 21.18 -6.10 4.39
N THR A 328 20.83 -4.89 3.94
CA THR A 328 19.82 -4.04 4.59
C THR A 328 18.45 -4.69 4.50
N LEU A 329 18.08 -5.25 3.34
CA LEU A 329 16.86 -6.03 3.15
C LEU A 329 16.78 -7.20 4.14
N ALA A 330 17.85 -7.97 4.31
CA ALA A 330 17.86 -9.10 5.24
C ALA A 330 17.65 -8.66 6.70
N ARG A 331 18.28 -7.54 7.11
CA ARG A 331 18.06 -6.95 8.43
C ARG A 331 16.63 -6.43 8.59
N GLN A 332 16.08 -5.78 7.56
CA GLN A 332 14.72 -5.22 7.62
C GLN A 332 13.65 -6.32 7.64
N LEU A 333 13.83 -7.40 6.87
CA LEU A 333 12.96 -8.57 6.94
C LEU A 333 13.01 -9.22 8.34
N GLN A 334 14.19 -9.24 8.99
CA GLN A 334 14.30 -9.69 10.38
C GLN A 334 13.53 -8.78 11.34
N VAL A 335 13.61 -7.46 11.17
CA VAL A 335 12.84 -6.48 11.99
C VAL A 335 11.34 -6.71 11.82
N LEU A 336 10.86 -6.82 10.58
CA LEU A 336 9.46 -7.12 10.29
C LEU A 336 9.00 -8.41 10.99
N GLU A 337 9.76 -9.51 10.81
CA GLU A 337 9.44 -10.82 11.40
C GLU A 337 9.43 -10.77 12.93
N THR A 338 10.49 -10.25 13.56
CA THR A 338 10.67 -10.40 15.01
C THR A 338 9.96 -9.33 15.85
N ARG A 339 9.66 -8.17 15.27
CA ARG A 339 9.01 -7.09 16.00
C ARG A 339 7.51 -7.00 15.71
N PHE A 340 7.07 -7.34 14.49
CA PHE A 340 5.70 -7.09 14.09
C PHE A 340 4.88 -8.35 13.88
N LEU A 341 5.45 -9.43 13.32
CA LEU A 341 4.70 -10.68 13.15
C LEU A 341 4.66 -11.45 14.47
N THR A 342 3.52 -12.08 14.73
CA THR A 342 3.30 -12.99 15.86
C THR A 342 2.89 -14.36 15.35
N ALA A 343 2.88 -15.40 16.18
CA ALA A 343 2.43 -16.73 15.75
C ALA A 343 0.98 -16.74 15.21
N GLU A 344 0.16 -15.81 15.69
CA GLU A 344 -1.29 -15.79 15.44
C GLU A 344 -1.76 -14.55 14.65
N GLY A 345 -0.84 -13.68 14.19
CA GLY A 345 -1.19 -12.46 13.47
C GLY A 345 -0.05 -11.45 13.46
N TRP A 346 -0.31 -10.21 13.90
CA TRP A 346 0.69 -9.13 13.92
C TRP A 346 0.38 -8.08 14.98
N HIS A 347 1.38 -7.27 15.29
CA HIS A 347 1.23 -6.02 16.02
C HIS A 347 1.11 -4.87 15.03
N GLU A 348 0.03 -4.11 15.09
CA GLU A 348 -0.24 -3.02 14.12
C GLU A 348 0.71 -1.84 14.31
N CYS A 349 0.92 -1.41 15.56
CA CYS A 349 1.79 -0.29 15.88
C CYS A 349 2.67 -0.57 17.10
N ARG A 350 3.86 0.05 17.08
CA ARG A 350 4.73 0.21 18.25
C ARG A 350 4.97 1.69 18.52
N ASP A 351 5.19 2.07 19.75
CA ASP A 351 5.61 3.43 20.12
C ASP A 351 7.10 3.67 19.80
N GLY A 352 7.57 4.92 19.98
CA GLY A 352 8.97 5.28 19.74
C GLY A 352 9.98 4.54 20.60
N ALA A 353 9.55 3.89 21.69
CA ALA A 353 10.38 3.02 22.52
C ALA A 353 10.31 1.53 22.10
N GLY A 354 9.59 1.23 21.02
CA GLY A 354 9.43 -0.13 20.48
C GLY A 354 8.42 -1.00 21.24
N ARG A 355 7.64 -0.46 22.17
CA ARG A 355 6.57 -1.18 22.89
C ARG A 355 5.33 -1.22 22.02
N VAL A 356 4.60 -2.35 22.04
CA VAL A 356 3.32 -2.47 21.32
C VAL A 356 2.35 -1.42 21.85
N SER A 357 1.84 -0.57 20.96
CA SER A 357 0.93 0.54 21.28
C SER A 357 -0.48 0.31 20.71
N ARG A 358 -0.62 -0.57 19.72
CA ARG A 358 -1.89 -0.96 19.12
C ARG A 358 -1.92 -2.46 18.90
N HIS A 359 -2.90 -3.13 19.51
CA HIS A 359 -3.01 -4.60 19.55
C HIS A 359 -4.05 -5.15 18.56
N ASP A 360 -4.98 -4.32 18.07
CA ASP A 360 -5.95 -4.76 17.09
C ASP A 360 -5.32 -4.95 15.71
N MET A 361 -5.88 -5.87 14.95
CA MET A 361 -5.45 -6.24 13.61
C MET A 361 -6.46 -5.74 12.58
N PRO A 362 -6.20 -4.60 11.90
CA PRO A 362 -7.10 -4.08 10.87
C PRO A 362 -7.16 -4.95 9.62
N SER A 363 -8.35 -5.06 9.02
CA SER A 363 -8.56 -5.76 7.73
C SER A 363 -7.77 -5.18 6.55
N THR A 364 -7.24 -3.98 6.72
CA THR A 364 -6.50 -3.28 5.66
C THR A 364 -5.02 -3.60 5.61
N THR A 365 -4.43 -4.09 6.70
CA THR A 365 -2.99 -4.37 6.82
C THR A 365 -2.51 -5.56 5.99
N PRO A 366 -3.26 -6.68 5.85
CA PRO A 366 -2.85 -7.80 5.01
C PRO A 366 -2.56 -7.45 3.55
N TYR A 367 -3.16 -6.38 3.02
CA TYR A 367 -2.82 -5.83 1.70
C TYR A 367 -1.32 -5.48 1.60
N HIS A 368 -0.78 -4.68 2.53
CA HIS A 368 0.64 -4.30 2.52
C HIS A 368 1.58 -5.49 2.69
N LEU A 369 1.19 -6.48 3.51
CA LEU A 369 1.99 -7.70 3.66
C LEU A 369 1.97 -8.57 2.40
N ALA A 370 0.84 -8.61 1.69
CA ALA A 370 0.72 -9.34 0.43
C ALA A 370 1.49 -8.65 -0.71
N THR A 371 1.40 -7.32 -0.84
CA THR A 371 2.17 -6.55 -1.85
C THR A 371 3.66 -6.58 -1.56
N CYS A 372 4.06 -6.51 -0.29
CA CYS A 372 5.46 -6.69 0.13
C CYS A 372 6.00 -8.04 -0.33
N LEU A 373 5.26 -9.12 -0.05
CA LEU A 373 5.68 -10.46 -0.44
C LEU A 373 5.74 -10.64 -1.97
N ALA A 374 4.82 -10.04 -2.71
CA ALA A 374 4.86 -10.03 -4.17
C ALA A 374 6.15 -9.34 -4.70
N GLY A 375 6.51 -8.17 -4.15
CA GLY A 375 7.74 -7.47 -4.52
C GLY A 375 9.04 -8.19 -4.13
N LEU A 376 9.01 -9.15 -3.21
CA LEU A 376 10.16 -9.99 -2.86
C LEU A 376 10.37 -11.18 -3.83
N GLN A 377 9.47 -11.39 -4.78
CA GLN A 377 9.52 -12.50 -5.74
C GLN A 377 10.00 -12.06 -7.14
N GLU A 378 9.98 -10.76 -7.41
CA GLU A 378 10.47 -10.16 -8.66
C GLU A 378 11.98 -9.90 -8.59
#